data_70170cac36486031711bc9998ca4869f
#
_entry.id   70170cac36486031711bc9998ca4869f
#
_cell.length_a   1.000
_cell.length_b   1.000
_cell.length_c   1.000
_cell.angle_alpha   90.00
_cell.angle_beta   90.00
_cell.angle_gamma   90.00
#
_symmetry.space_group_name_H-M   'P 1'
#
loop_
_entity.id
_entity.type
_entity.pdbx_description
1 polymer ?
#
loop_
_entity_poly.entity_id
_entity_poly.type
_entity_poly.pdbx_seq_one_letter_code
_entity_poly.pdbx_strand_id
1 'polypeptide(L)'
;MMKNKSHIVILCFAIPILLAGCGVLYDFKPIKQFDQKEYDKMITSVIDRDFKIKPIVSDYGQFDAYRTCIQDSLWQHQTAVQPVQILYFKKDSLLSYHINCTAKGGFSNLNWNTDQRFETFPPATAILITPQMQNLSKIRDIYGIDDDSEYLIVVFWTNMLPKISKSAIETVKTNLRENGAVNKAGIVLVNTDKFYVTP
;
A
#
# COMPACT_ATOMS: atom_id res chain seq x y z
N MET A 1 7.18 -56.28 15.12
CA MET A 1 7.51 -54.94 15.60
C MET A 1 7.83 -54.03 14.41
N MET A 2 6.79 -53.64 13.64
CA MET A 2 6.93 -52.80 12.43
C MET A 2 5.66 -51.94 12.29
N LYS A 3 5.54 -50.79 13.02
CA LYS A 3 4.38 -49.90 12.89
C LYS A 3 4.69 -48.40 13.00
N ASN A 4 5.97 -47.94 12.93
CA ASN A 4 6.28 -46.52 13.17
C ASN A 4 6.97 -45.77 12.00
N LYS A 5 7.10 -46.35 10.80
CA LYS A 5 7.74 -45.65 9.67
C LYS A 5 6.78 -44.81 8.80
N SER A 6 5.48 -45.07 8.88
CA SER A 6 4.49 -44.40 8.00
C SER A 6 4.17 -42.96 8.46
N HIS A 7 4.22 -42.66 9.75
CA HIS A 7 3.85 -41.35 10.26
C HIS A 7 4.93 -40.27 10.05
N ILE A 8 6.22 -40.66 10.01
CA ILE A 8 7.34 -39.72 9.80
C ILE A 8 7.37 -39.23 8.35
N VAL A 9 7.04 -40.11 7.39
CA VAL A 9 7.03 -39.71 5.96
C VAL A 9 5.90 -38.70 5.68
N ILE A 10 4.73 -38.86 6.28
CA ILE A 10 3.60 -37.95 6.11
C ILE A 10 3.92 -36.57 6.73
N LEU A 11 4.61 -36.54 7.88
CA LEU A 11 5.01 -35.29 8.54
C LEU A 11 6.05 -34.50 7.74
N CYS A 12 7.01 -35.18 7.09
CA CYS A 12 8.03 -34.53 6.24
C CYS A 12 7.46 -33.93 4.95
N PHE A 13 6.33 -34.43 4.44
CA PHE A 13 5.66 -33.84 3.27
C PHE A 13 4.70 -32.69 3.63
N ALA A 14 4.18 -32.65 4.85
CA ALA A 14 3.27 -31.58 5.29
C ALA A 14 3.98 -30.26 5.59
N ILE A 15 5.23 -30.32 6.09
CA ILE A 15 6.02 -29.12 6.46
C ILE A 15 6.34 -28.21 5.26
N PRO A 16 6.83 -28.70 4.10
CA PRO A 16 7.09 -27.84 2.94
C PRO A 16 5.82 -27.23 2.34
N ILE A 17 4.66 -27.88 2.46
CA ILE A 17 3.37 -27.34 1.99
C ILE A 17 2.94 -26.17 2.86
N LEU A 18 3.18 -26.21 4.17
CA LEU A 18 2.87 -25.11 5.09
C LEU A 18 3.80 -23.88 4.87
N LEU A 19 5.07 -24.12 4.51
CA LEU A 19 6.02 -23.03 4.23
C LEU A 19 5.81 -22.37 2.86
N ALA A 20 5.30 -23.12 1.87
CA ALA A 20 4.93 -22.56 0.57
C ALA A 20 3.64 -21.74 0.61
N GLY A 21 2.79 -21.93 1.64
CA GLY A 21 1.47 -21.32 1.74
C GLY A 21 1.47 -19.81 1.96
N CYS A 22 2.47 -19.24 2.62
CA CYS A 22 2.48 -17.81 2.94
C CYS A 22 2.63 -16.92 1.69
N GLY A 23 3.51 -17.29 0.75
CA GLY A 23 3.68 -16.53 -0.51
C GLY A 23 2.45 -16.55 -1.42
N VAL A 24 1.73 -17.67 -1.43
CA VAL A 24 0.53 -17.86 -2.27
C VAL A 24 -0.68 -17.09 -1.72
N LEU A 25 -0.83 -17.00 -0.40
CA LEU A 25 -1.94 -16.27 0.23
C LEU A 25 -1.88 -14.77 -0.05
N TYR A 26 -0.68 -14.19 -0.13
CA TYR A 26 -0.48 -12.75 -0.32
C TYR A 26 -0.20 -12.35 -1.77
N ASP A 27 -0.13 -13.31 -2.71
CA ASP A 27 0.22 -13.08 -4.12
C ASP A 27 1.53 -12.27 -4.26
N PHE A 28 2.50 -12.56 -3.37
CA PHE A 28 3.80 -11.91 -3.37
C PHE A 28 4.58 -12.31 -4.63
N LYS A 29 4.98 -11.29 -5.39
CA LYS A 29 5.76 -11.44 -6.63
C LYS A 29 7.07 -10.68 -6.49
N PRO A 30 8.24 -11.33 -6.41
CA PRO A 30 9.51 -10.62 -6.38
C PRO A 30 9.70 -9.82 -7.67
N ILE A 31 10.10 -8.55 -7.54
CA ILE A 31 10.37 -7.67 -8.67
C ILE A 31 11.85 -7.75 -9.01
N LYS A 32 12.17 -8.23 -10.22
CA LYS A 32 13.54 -8.28 -10.73
C LYS A 32 13.89 -7.07 -11.59
N GLN A 33 12.88 -6.48 -12.22
CA GLN A 33 12.97 -5.27 -13.04
C GLN A 33 11.60 -4.61 -13.12
N PHE A 34 11.56 -3.32 -13.43
CA PHE A 34 10.31 -2.65 -13.70
C PHE A 34 9.68 -3.21 -14.97
N ASP A 35 8.42 -3.65 -14.89
CA ASP A 35 7.66 -4.20 -16.00
C ASP A 35 6.54 -3.24 -16.41
N GLN A 36 6.74 -2.56 -17.54
CA GLN A 36 5.77 -1.60 -18.08
C GLN A 36 4.43 -2.27 -18.39
N LYS A 37 4.41 -3.52 -18.85
CA LYS A 37 3.19 -4.24 -19.21
C LYS A 37 2.33 -4.56 -17.97
N GLU A 38 2.96 -5.02 -16.90
CA GLU A 38 2.24 -5.28 -15.64
C GLU A 38 1.79 -3.96 -15.00
N TYR A 39 2.58 -2.88 -15.10
CA TYR A 39 2.17 -1.54 -14.68
C TYR A 39 0.92 -1.10 -15.44
N ASP A 40 0.94 -1.13 -16.79
CA ASP A 40 -0.17 -0.68 -17.63
C ASP A 40 -1.44 -1.52 -17.36
N LYS A 41 -1.29 -2.82 -17.18
CA LYS A 41 -2.38 -3.73 -16.83
C LYS A 41 -3.03 -3.36 -15.50
N MET A 42 -2.24 -3.05 -14.48
CA MET A 42 -2.76 -2.61 -13.18
C MET A 42 -3.49 -1.28 -13.34
N ILE A 43 -2.86 -0.28 -13.95
CA ILE A 43 -3.46 1.04 -14.14
C ILE A 43 -4.77 0.93 -14.92
N THR A 44 -4.78 0.21 -16.04
CA THR A 44 -6.01 -0.01 -16.82
C THR A 44 -7.12 -0.66 -16.00
N SER A 45 -6.77 -1.55 -15.07
CA SER A 45 -7.75 -2.26 -14.23
C SER A 45 -8.37 -1.41 -13.12
N VAL A 46 -7.75 -0.28 -12.76
CA VAL A 46 -8.17 0.57 -11.63
C VAL A 46 -8.58 2.00 -12.02
N ILE A 47 -8.18 2.45 -13.22
CA ILE A 47 -8.63 3.74 -13.76
C ILE A 47 -10.14 3.71 -13.94
N ASP A 48 -10.78 4.77 -13.46
CA ASP A 48 -12.22 4.96 -13.52
C ASP A 48 -12.49 6.44 -13.83
N ARG A 49 -13.32 6.71 -14.83
CA ARG A 49 -13.57 8.06 -15.36
C ARG A 49 -14.32 8.96 -14.38
N ASP A 50 -14.97 8.36 -13.40
CA ASP A 50 -15.69 9.10 -12.37
C ASP A 50 -14.74 9.80 -11.40
N PHE A 51 -13.48 9.40 -11.38
CA PHE A 51 -12.47 9.92 -10.45
C PHE A 51 -11.36 10.70 -11.15
N LYS A 52 -10.88 11.76 -10.52
CA LYS A 52 -9.65 12.46 -10.92
C LYS A 52 -8.45 11.63 -10.47
N ILE A 53 -7.95 10.75 -11.33
CA ILE A 53 -6.82 9.84 -11.03
C ILE A 53 -5.60 10.23 -11.84
N LYS A 54 -4.44 10.44 -11.18
CA LYS A 54 -3.13 10.69 -11.78
C LYS A 54 -2.17 9.56 -11.42
N PRO A 55 -1.76 8.68 -12.36
CA PRO A 55 -0.74 7.68 -12.11
C PRO A 55 0.67 8.26 -12.25
N ILE A 56 1.59 7.83 -11.37
CA ILE A 56 3.01 8.21 -11.35
C ILE A 56 3.84 6.95 -11.15
N VAL A 57 4.96 6.84 -11.88
CA VAL A 57 6.00 5.84 -11.60
C VAL A 57 7.11 6.54 -10.82
N SER A 58 7.27 6.16 -9.55
CA SER A 58 8.34 6.67 -8.70
C SER A 58 9.70 6.11 -9.14
N ASP A 59 10.72 6.94 -9.19
CA ASP A 59 12.09 6.47 -9.24
C ASP A 59 12.62 6.16 -7.83
N TYR A 60 13.85 5.63 -7.77
CA TYR A 60 14.50 5.30 -6.51
C TYR A 60 14.68 6.53 -5.61
N GLY A 61 15.16 7.64 -6.17
CA GLY A 61 15.45 8.86 -5.42
C GLY A 61 14.20 9.51 -4.84
N GLN A 62 13.10 9.52 -5.59
CA GLN A 62 11.81 10.04 -5.14
C GLN A 62 11.26 9.25 -3.95
N PHE A 63 11.28 7.90 -4.03
CA PHE A 63 10.76 7.09 -2.93
C PHE A 63 11.69 7.12 -1.72
N ASP A 64 13.01 7.21 -1.91
CA ASP A 64 13.97 7.39 -0.82
C ASP A 64 13.82 8.76 -0.15
N ALA A 65 13.62 9.82 -0.90
CA ALA A 65 13.30 11.15 -0.36
C ALA A 65 11.99 11.14 0.47
N TYR A 66 10.96 10.45 -0.01
CA TYR A 66 9.73 10.23 0.75
C TYR A 66 10.00 9.51 2.08
N ARG A 67 10.80 8.44 2.06
CA ARG A 67 11.15 7.69 3.28
C ARG A 67 11.87 8.55 4.30
N THR A 68 12.78 9.42 3.86
CA THR A 68 13.53 10.32 4.75
C THR A 68 12.67 11.41 5.37
N CYS A 69 11.51 11.73 4.79
CA CYS A 69 10.55 12.65 5.41
C CYS A 69 9.94 12.09 6.71
N ILE A 70 9.96 10.77 6.90
CA ILE A 70 9.47 10.09 8.11
C ILE A 70 10.68 9.77 9.00
N GLN A 71 11.30 10.80 9.55
CA GLN A 71 12.46 10.65 10.44
C GLN A 71 12.02 10.38 11.88
N ASP A 72 11.56 9.18 12.14
CA ASP A 72 11.22 8.73 13.48
C ASP A 72 12.15 7.60 13.96
N SER A 73 11.89 7.06 15.14
CA SER A 73 12.64 5.92 15.63
C SER A 73 12.69 4.82 14.56
N LEU A 74 13.75 4.03 14.54
CA LEU A 74 13.98 2.97 13.54
C LEU A 74 12.76 2.06 13.36
N TRP A 75 12.04 1.80 14.45
CA TRP A 75 10.84 0.96 14.45
C TRP A 75 9.65 1.65 13.75
N GLN A 76 9.39 2.91 14.06
CA GLN A 76 8.34 3.69 13.41
C GLN A 76 8.61 3.89 11.93
N HIS A 77 9.87 4.14 11.56
CA HIS A 77 10.29 4.24 10.17
C HIS A 77 10.02 2.95 9.39
N GLN A 78 10.39 1.79 9.93
CA GLN A 78 10.15 0.50 9.28
C GLN A 78 8.66 0.18 9.14
N THR A 79 7.86 0.59 10.12
CA THR A 79 6.40 0.37 10.11
C THR A 79 5.70 1.34 9.18
N ALA A 80 6.13 2.60 9.14
CA ALA A 80 5.46 3.65 8.37
C ALA A 80 5.77 3.57 6.86
N VAL A 81 6.89 2.98 6.44
CA VAL A 81 7.29 2.91 5.03
C VAL A 81 7.05 1.52 4.48
N GLN A 82 5.79 1.19 4.23
CA GLN A 82 5.40 -0.07 3.62
C GLN A 82 5.17 0.08 2.10
N PRO A 83 5.26 -1.02 1.32
CA PRO A 83 5.09 -0.97 -0.13
C PRO A 83 3.73 -0.43 -0.59
N VAL A 84 2.68 -0.67 0.21
CA VAL A 84 1.33 -0.18 -0.08
C VAL A 84 0.84 0.67 1.07
N GLN A 85 0.49 1.92 0.77
CA GLN A 85 0.09 2.92 1.75
C GLN A 85 -0.98 3.83 1.16
N ILE A 86 -1.85 4.36 2.02
CA ILE A 86 -2.86 5.34 1.63
C ILE A 86 -2.73 6.54 2.55
N LEU A 87 -2.56 7.73 1.97
CA LEU A 87 -2.47 8.99 2.70
C LEU A 87 -3.58 9.92 2.23
N TYR A 88 -4.30 10.50 3.16
CA TYR A 88 -5.34 11.50 2.91
C TYR A 88 -4.88 12.85 3.41
N PHE A 89 -4.79 13.82 2.51
CA PHE A 89 -4.44 15.20 2.83
C PHE A 89 -5.63 16.12 2.60
N LYS A 90 -5.74 17.13 3.44
CA LYS A 90 -6.53 18.34 3.15
C LYS A 90 -5.56 19.50 3.06
N LYS A 91 -5.40 20.06 1.87
CA LYS A 91 -4.29 20.98 1.55
C LYS A 91 -2.95 20.30 1.90
N ASP A 92 -2.17 20.87 2.82
CA ASP A 92 -0.87 20.34 3.23
C ASP A 92 -0.93 19.53 4.55
N SER A 93 -2.12 19.36 5.12
CA SER A 93 -2.28 18.62 6.38
C SER A 93 -2.61 17.16 6.12
N LEU A 94 -1.80 16.24 6.64
CA LEU A 94 -2.10 14.81 6.67
C LEU A 94 -3.22 14.56 7.69
N LEU A 95 -4.35 14.01 7.21
CA LEU A 95 -5.53 13.72 8.04
C LEU A 95 -5.60 12.26 8.43
N SER A 96 -5.22 11.37 7.50
CA SER A 96 -5.40 9.93 7.66
C SER A 96 -4.25 9.19 7.01
N TYR A 97 -3.77 8.13 7.67
CA TYR A 97 -2.67 7.32 7.20
C TYR A 97 -2.96 5.83 7.41
N HIS A 98 -2.88 5.07 6.33
CA HIS A 98 -3.11 3.62 6.31
C HIS A 98 -1.94 2.92 5.65
N ILE A 99 -1.53 1.79 6.20
CA ILE A 99 -0.43 0.97 5.68
C ILE A 99 -0.86 -0.48 5.61
N ASN A 100 -0.29 -1.24 4.69
CA ASN A 100 -0.41 -2.70 4.66
C ASN A 100 0.45 -3.35 5.76
N CYS A 101 0.37 -2.83 6.99
CA CYS A 101 1.17 -3.32 8.08
C CYS A 101 0.94 -4.81 8.29
N THR A 102 2.02 -5.52 8.56
CA THR A 102 1.96 -6.82 9.20
C THR A 102 1.26 -6.63 10.55
N ALA A 103 0.04 -7.10 10.64
CA ALA A 103 -0.70 -7.12 11.90
C ALA A 103 0.12 -7.83 12.99
N LYS A 104 -0.22 -7.62 14.25
CA LYS A 104 0.36 -8.35 15.36
C LYS A 104 0.43 -9.84 15.02
N GLY A 105 1.63 -10.39 14.88
CA GLY A 105 1.85 -11.79 14.50
C GLY A 105 2.43 -12.03 13.11
N GLY A 106 2.82 -10.98 12.37
CA GLY A 106 3.54 -11.11 11.10
C GLY A 106 2.68 -11.37 9.87
N PHE A 107 1.36 -11.22 9.98
CA PHE A 107 0.43 -11.35 8.85
C PHE A 107 0.02 -9.99 8.31
N SER A 108 0.03 -9.82 6.99
CA SER A 108 -0.49 -8.61 6.36
C SER A 108 -1.99 -8.51 6.61
N ASN A 109 -2.46 -7.34 7.02
CA ASN A 109 -3.89 -7.09 7.07
C ASN A 109 -4.40 -6.88 5.63
N LEU A 110 -5.13 -7.86 5.10
CA LEU A 110 -5.71 -7.82 3.76
C LEU A 110 -7.00 -7.01 3.70
N ASN A 111 -7.57 -6.70 4.85
CA ASN A 111 -8.79 -5.90 4.93
C ASN A 111 -8.44 -4.46 5.30
N TRP A 112 -8.48 -3.55 4.33
CA TRP A 112 -8.24 -2.13 4.55
C TRP A 112 -9.30 -1.49 5.45
N ASN A 113 -10.54 -1.99 5.43
CA ASN A 113 -11.64 -1.47 6.22
C ASN A 113 -11.79 -2.15 7.60
N THR A 114 -10.69 -2.63 8.18
CA THR A 114 -10.70 -3.15 9.55
C THR A 114 -11.19 -2.07 10.51
N ASP A 115 -12.07 -2.46 11.42
CA ASP A 115 -12.73 -1.57 12.38
C ASP A 115 -13.58 -0.45 11.72
N GLN A 116 -14.07 -0.70 10.50
CA GLN A 116 -14.98 0.21 9.78
C GLN A 116 -14.36 1.60 9.52
N ARG A 117 -13.05 1.68 9.39
CA ARG A 117 -12.30 2.95 9.30
C ARG A 117 -12.63 3.76 8.06
N PHE A 118 -13.02 3.09 6.96
CA PHE A 118 -13.35 3.72 5.68
C PHE A 118 -14.85 4.02 5.51
N GLU A 119 -15.67 3.84 6.54
CA GLU A 119 -17.10 4.23 6.48
C GLU A 119 -17.30 5.74 6.55
N THR A 120 -16.31 6.48 7.09
CA THR A 120 -16.32 7.95 7.14
C THR A 120 -15.32 8.54 6.15
N PHE A 121 -15.52 9.81 5.79
CA PHE A 121 -14.57 10.57 4.96
C PHE A 121 -14.17 11.87 5.63
N PRO A 122 -12.86 12.17 5.80
CA PRO A 122 -11.73 11.24 5.63
C PRO A 122 -11.84 10.02 6.55
N PRO A 123 -11.24 8.88 6.18
CA PRO A 123 -11.30 7.69 7.03
C PRO A 123 -10.52 7.89 8.33
N ALA A 124 -10.93 7.20 9.39
CA ALA A 124 -10.18 7.20 10.65
C ALA A 124 -8.78 6.62 10.43
N THR A 125 -7.72 7.31 10.90
CA THR A 125 -6.35 6.85 10.69
C THR A 125 -6.07 5.48 11.34
N ALA A 126 -5.30 4.64 10.65
CA ALA A 126 -4.94 3.31 11.14
C ALA A 126 -3.75 3.34 12.11
N ILE A 127 -2.92 4.38 12.03
CA ILE A 127 -1.75 4.56 12.88
C ILE A 127 -1.73 5.98 13.44
N LEU A 128 -1.05 6.18 14.55
CA LEU A 128 -0.86 7.50 15.14
C LEU A 128 -0.06 8.39 14.17
N ILE A 129 -0.59 9.58 13.86
CA ILE A 129 0.12 10.59 13.08
C ILE A 129 1.05 11.35 14.05
N THR A 130 2.35 11.21 13.86
CA THR A 130 3.36 11.90 14.67
C THR A 130 3.72 13.26 14.07
N PRO A 131 4.34 14.17 14.84
CA PRO A 131 4.81 15.47 14.30
C PRO A 131 5.75 15.32 13.10
N GLN A 132 6.58 14.27 13.06
CA GLN A 132 7.51 14.01 11.95
C GLN A 132 6.75 13.68 10.65
N MET A 133 5.60 13.04 10.75
CA MET A 133 4.76 12.74 9.59
C MET A 133 4.11 13.99 8.98
N GLN A 134 4.13 15.12 9.64
CA GLN A 134 3.72 16.41 9.04
C GLN A 134 4.64 16.81 7.87
N ASN A 135 5.90 16.34 7.85
CA ASN A 135 6.79 16.56 6.71
C ASN A 135 6.32 15.82 5.44
N LEU A 136 5.34 14.93 5.53
CA LEU A 136 4.74 14.28 4.37
C LEU A 136 4.00 15.24 3.44
N SER A 137 3.72 16.48 3.86
CA SER A 137 3.26 17.55 2.98
C SER A 137 4.20 17.78 1.79
N LYS A 138 5.51 17.56 1.97
CA LYS A 138 6.53 17.60 0.91
C LYS A 138 6.33 16.58 -0.20
N ILE A 139 5.41 15.63 -0.03
CA ILE A 139 5.09 14.63 -1.06
C ILE A 139 4.68 15.28 -2.38
N ARG A 140 4.03 16.46 -2.32
CA ARG A 140 3.68 17.24 -3.51
C ARG A 140 4.92 17.62 -4.30
N ASP A 141 5.95 18.11 -3.62
CA ASP A 141 7.21 18.54 -4.25
C ASP A 141 7.99 17.35 -4.78
N ILE A 142 8.08 16.25 -4.00
CA ILE A 142 8.81 15.04 -4.37
C ILE A 142 8.26 14.42 -5.67
N TYR A 143 6.93 14.41 -5.83
CA TYR A 143 6.26 13.74 -6.95
C TYR A 143 5.70 14.72 -7.99
N GLY A 144 5.94 16.02 -7.86
CA GLY A 144 5.41 17.04 -8.78
C GLY A 144 3.88 16.99 -8.86
N ILE A 145 3.22 16.90 -7.70
CA ILE A 145 1.77 16.79 -7.65
C ILE A 145 1.18 18.19 -7.68
N ASP A 146 0.69 18.56 -8.86
CA ASP A 146 -0.13 19.75 -9.07
C ASP A 146 -1.61 19.32 -9.08
N ASP A 147 -2.26 19.44 -7.94
CA ASP A 147 -3.67 19.10 -7.73
C ASP A 147 -4.29 20.08 -6.73
N ASP A 148 -5.31 20.82 -7.18
CA ASP A 148 -6.04 21.84 -6.44
C ASP A 148 -7.32 21.33 -5.76
N SER A 149 -7.56 20.03 -5.80
CA SER A 149 -8.70 19.39 -5.13
C SER A 149 -8.69 19.70 -3.63
N GLU A 150 -9.88 19.76 -3.02
CA GLU A 150 -10.01 19.98 -1.57
C GLU A 150 -9.25 18.94 -0.76
N TYR A 151 -9.27 17.69 -1.25
CA TYR A 151 -8.52 16.57 -0.69
C TYR A 151 -7.59 15.96 -1.73
N LEU A 152 -6.39 15.63 -1.31
CA LEU A 152 -5.44 14.85 -2.08
C LEU A 152 -5.29 13.47 -1.42
N ILE A 153 -5.49 12.42 -2.20
CA ILE A 153 -5.30 11.05 -1.73
C ILE A 153 -4.12 10.45 -2.48
N VAL A 154 -3.08 10.07 -1.77
CA VAL A 154 -1.91 9.43 -2.35
C VAL A 154 -1.92 7.96 -1.98
N VAL A 155 -1.95 7.10 -3.00
CA VAL A 155 -1.89 5.64 -2.84
C VAL A 155 -0.57 5.15 -3.40
N PHE A 156 0.33 4.70 -2.53
CA PHE A 156 1.50 3.94 -2.94
C PHE A 156 1.10 2.51 -3.23
N TRP A 157 1.59 1.98 -4.33
CA TRP A 157 1.27 0.64 -4.77
C TRP A 157 2.43 -0.03 -5.51
N THR A 158 2.40 -1.36 -5.59
CA THR A 158 3.47 -2.15 -6.20
C THR A 158 2.93 -3.43 -6.82
N ASN A 159 3.53 -3.88 -7.92
CA ASN A 159 3.26 -5.20 -8.50
C ASN A 159 3.85 -6.35 -7.67
N MET A 160 4.67 -6.05 -6.66
CA MET A 160 5.11 -7.04 -5.68
C MET A 160 3.93 -7.59 -4.85
N LEU A 161 2.90 -6.76 -4.62
CA LEU A 161 1.70 -7.07 -3.85
C LEU A 161 0.43 -6.66 -4.62
N PRO A 162 0.15 -7.25 -5.80
CA PRO A 162 -0.85 -6.73 -6.72
C PRO A 162 -2.28 -6.78 -6.17
N LYS A 163 -2.65 -7.82 -5.42
CA LYS A 163 -3.99 -7.92 -4.80
C LYS A 163 -4.19 -6.88 -3.72
N ILE A 164 -3.18 -6.68 -2.85
CA ILE A 164 -3.23 -5.67 -1.79
C ILE A 164 -3.28 -4.27 -2.40
N SER A 165 -2.46 -4.00 -3.41
CA SER A 165 -2.44 -2.74 -4.15
C SER A 165 -3.80 -2.41 -4.77
N LYS A 166 -4.38 -3.38 -5.49
CA LYS A 166 -5.70 -3.22 -6.10
C LYS A 166 -6.78 -3.00 -5.03
N SER A 167 -6.77 -3.79 -3.96
CA SER A 167 -7.72 -3.65 -2.85
C SER A 167 -7.62 -2.27 -2.20
N ALA A 168 -6.42 -1.71 -2.00
CA ALA A 168 -6.23 -0.37 -1.46
C ALA A 168 -6.89 0.69 -2.35
N ILE A 169 -6.66 0.64 -3.66
CA ILE A 169 -7.22 1.60 -4.62
C ILE A 169 -8.75 1.51 -4.66
N GLU A 170 -9.30 0.30 -4.71
CA GLU A 170 -10.76 0.10 -4.71
C GLU A 170 -11.40 0.55 -3.40
N THR A 171 -10.74 0.35 -2.26
CA THR A 171 -11.22 0.85 -0.95
C THR A 171 -11.29 2.38 -0.93
N VAL A 172 -10.29 3.07 -1.49
CA VAL A 172 -10.32 4.54 -1.63
C VAL A 172 -11.52 4.97 -2.49
N LYS A 173 -11.71 4.34 -3.64
CA LYS A 173 -12.83 4.68 -4.54
C LYS A 173 -14.19 4.45 -3.88
N THR A 174 -14.34 3.33 -3.18
CA THR A 174 -15.56 3.01 -2.42
C THR A 174 -15.82 4.05 -1.33
N ASN A 175 -14.81 4.37 -0.52
CA ASN A 175 -14.89 5.39 0.52
C ASN A 175 -15.37 6.75 -0.03
N LEU A 176 -14.82 7.19 -1.17
CA LEU A 176 -15.21 8.43 -1.82
C LEU A 176 -16.65 8.41 -2.33
N ARG A 177 -17.09 7.29 -2.94
CA ARG A 177 -18.48 7.15 -3.45
C ARG A 177 -19.48 7.16 -2.31
N GLU A 178 -19.28 6.36 -1.29
CA GLU A 178 -20.21 6.21 -0.16
C GLU A 178 -20.38 7.51 0.63
N ASN A 179 -19.33 8.34 0.65
CA ASN A 179 -19.36 9.62 1.36
C ASN A 179 -19.63 10.84 0.46
N GLY A 180 -19.98 10.64 -0.81
CA GLY A 180 -20.26 11.74 -1.75
C GLY A 180 -19.08 12.70 -1.95
N ALA A 181 -17.84 12.20 -1.84
CA ALA A 181 -16.61 13.00 -1.87
C ALA A 181 -15.84 12.91 -3.21
N VAL A 182 -16.36 12.20 -4.21
CA VAL A 182 -15.71 11.97 -5.52
C VAL A 182 -15.23 13.28 -6.17
N ASN A 183 -16.09 14.29 -6.23
CA ASN A 183 -15.78 15.57 -6.87
C ASN A 183 -14.91 16.51 -6.01
N LYS A 184 -14.58 16.12 -4.77
CA LYS A 184 -13.77 16.92 -3.85
C LYS A 184 -12.33 16.44 -3.76
N ALA A 185 -12.03 15.27 -4.34
CA ALA A 185 -10.76 14.59 -4.15
C ALA A 185 -10.04 14.31 -5.46
N GLY A 186 -8.71 14.52 -5.46
CA GLY A 186 -7.79 13.99 -6.44
C GLY A 186 -7.09 12.75 -5.88
N ILE A 187 -6.91 11.72 -6.70
CA ILE A 187 -6.19 10.49 -6.35
C ILE A 187 -4.89 10.44 -7.14
N VAL A 188 -3.77 10.28 -6.45
CA VAL A 188 -2.47 10.05 -7.07
C VAL A 188 -2.03 8.62 -6.76
N LEU A 189 -1.81 7.84 -7.80
CA LEU A 189 -1.36 6.44 -7.71
C LEU A 189 0.15 6.39 -7.95
N VAL A 190 0.96 6.22 -6.90
CA VAL A 190 2.42 6.19 -6.98
C VAL A 190 2.89 4.74 -7.01
N ASN A 191 3.40 4.29 -8.16
CA ASN A 191 4.03 2.98 -8.28
C ASN A 191 5.44 3.01 -7.70
N THR A 192 5.78 2.06 -6.84
CA THR A 192 7.08 1.98 -6.15
C THR A 192 7.97 0.84 -6.65
N ASP A 193 7.62 0.17 -7.74
CA ASP A 193 8.32 -1.02 -8.22
C ASP A 193 9.82 -0.78 -8.45
N LYS A 194 10.20 0.38 -9.03
CA LYS A 194 11.62 0.71 -9.30
C LYS A 194 12.47 0.79 -8.05
N PHE A 195 11.88 1.06 -6.89
CA PHE A 195 12.60 1.08 -5.62
C PHE A 195 12.95 -0.34 -5.13
N TYR A 196 12.09 -1.31 -5.41
CA TYR A 196 12.25 -2.69 -4.96
C TYR A 196 13.00 -3.58 -5.97
N VAL A 197 13.43 -3.03 -7.10
CA VAL A 197 14.35 -3.72 -8.00
C VAL A 197 15.70 -3.80 -7.29
N THR A 198 16.14 -5.02 -6.94
CA THR A 198 17.47 -5.24 -6.38
C THR A 198 18.49 -5.03 -7.49
N PRO A 199 19.52 -4.18 -7.30
CA PRO A 199 20.62 -4.03 -8.26
C PRO A 199 21.43 -5.31 -8.39
#